data_bff58f74f5a0ed2c377251c01aa10933
#
_entry.id   bff58f74f5a0ed2c377251c01aa10933
#
_cell.length_a   1.000
_cell.length_b   1.000
_cell.length_c   1.000
_cell.angle_alpha   90.00
_cell.angle_beta   90.00
_cell.angle_gamma   90.00
#
_symmetry.space_group_name_H-M   'P 1'
#
loop_
_entity.id
_entity.type
_entity.pdbx_description
1 polymer ?
#
loop_
_entity_poly.entity_id
_entity_poly.type
_entity_poly.pdbx_seq_one_letter_code
_entity_poly.pdbx_strand_id
1 'polypeptide(L)'
;MARSTPPDRSRSPSREKTSGAAGSRQATGGRRRGASIPGVTTEAEGPAPGFLTGQLLIAMPSMTSGPFAQSVIYICAHTPEGAMGIVVNQPLEAPSFDDLLRQLDIVPVPPARRIQLCSGGPVDNARGFVLHTADWTGDGSLQVDSELALTASLDVLKAIAGGGGPRHGLLALGYAGWGPGQLEEEIQQNSWLSAPANAGLVFDSGYGTKWRRALASLRIDPLLLSGDAGPA
;
A
#
# COMPACT_ATOMS: atom_id res chain seq x y z
N MET A 1 -44.83 61.73 -12.15
CA MET A 1 -45.33 62.15 -13.48
C MET A 1 -44.90 61.01 -14.47
N ALA A 2 -45.92 60.40 -14.97
CA ALA A 2 -46.18 59.98 -16.35
C ALA A 2 -45.29 58.78 -16.84
N ARG A 3 -45.83 57.57 -16.88
CA ARG A 3 -46.60 56.93 -17.95
C ARG A 3 -45.72 56.74 -19.22
N SER A 4 -45.53 55.58 -19.80
CA SER A 4 -46.51 54.73 -20.47
C SER A 4 -45.91 53.41 -20.96
N THR A 5 -46.72 52.42 -20.98
CA THR A 5 -46.71 51.07 -21.45
C THR A 5 -46.88 50.94 -23.02
N PRO A 6 -46.97 49.72 -23.56
CA PRO A 6 -46.34 49.12 -24.76
C PRO A 6 -47.24 49.21 -26.00
N PRO A 7 -47.06 48.52 -27.05
CA PRO A 7 -47.40 47.12 -27.36
C PRO A 7 -46.52 46.49 -28.49
N ASP A 8 -46.68 45.35 -29.08
CA ASP A 8 -47.65 44.32 -29.28
C ASP A 8 -47.14 43.30 -30.38
N ARG A 9 -47.53 42.06 -30.16
CA ARG A 9 -47.91 41.04 -31.13
C ARG A 9 -47.02 40.51 -32.29
N SER A 10 -46.80 39.25 -32.16
CA SER A 10 -47.31 38.16 -33.00
C SER A 10 -46.58 37.82 -34.29
N ARG A 11 -46.11 36.59 -34.37
CA ARG A 11 -46.52 35.59 -35.37
C ARG A 11 -45.69 34.34 -35.26
N SER A 12 -46.32 33.25 -34.89
CA SER A 12 -45.98 31.90 -35.40
C SER A 12 -46.60 31.80 -36.81
N PRO A 13 -46.09 30.93 -37.68
CA PRO A 13 -46.53 29.54 -37.64
C PRO A 13 -45.55 28.48 -38.22
N SER A 14 -45.91 27.24 -37.92
CA SER A 14 -45.89 26.04 -38.78
C SER A 14 -44.60 25.22 -38.88
N ARG A 15 -44.62 24.13 -38.16
CA ARG A 15 -44.63 22.72 -38.56
C ARG A 15 -43.81 22.35 -39.83
N GLU A 16 -42.76 21.60 -39.60
CA GLU A 16 -42.51 20.45 -40.51
C GLU A 16 -41.89 19.27 -39.71
N LYS A 17 -42.53 18.11 -39.88
CA LYS A 17 -42.10 16.81 -39.40
C LYS A 17 -41.14 16.23 -40.40
N THR A 18 -39.98 15.76 -39.98
CA THR A 18 -39.33 14.63 -40.66
C THR A 18 -38.72 13.69 -39.63
N SER A 19 -39.15 12.48 -39.73
CA SER A 19 -38.73 11.23 -39.18
C SER A 19 -37.25 10.95 -39.48
N GLY A 20 -36.55 10.33 -38.52
CA GLY A 20 -35.33 9.61 -38.90
C GLY A 20 -34.36 9.30 -37.78
N ALA A 21 -34.32 8.03 -37.43
CA ALA A 21 -33.18 7.26 -36.92
C ALA A 21 -32.72 7.45 -35.49
N ALA A 22 -33.09 6.48 -34.70
CA ALA A 22 -32.44 6.03 -33.46
C ALA A 22 -30.95 5.77 -33.68
N GLY A 23 -30.10 6.57 -33.05
CA GLY A 23 -28.69 6.33 -32.90
C GLY A 23 -28.41 6.12 -31.40
N SER A 24 -28.34 4.87 -31.01
CA SER A 24 -27.89 4.47 -29.70
C SER A 24 -26.43 4.92 -29.49
N ARG A 25 -26.24 6.02 -28.79
CA ARG A 25 -24.92 6.35 -28.24
C ARG A 25 -24.70 5.48 -27.01
N GLN A 26 -23.92 4.43 -27.21
CA GLN A 26 -23.29 3.69 -26.13
C GLN A 26 -22.41 4.69 -25.34
N ALA A 27 -22.79 4.90 -24.11
CA ALA A 27 -21.90 5.53 -23.13
C ALA A 27 -20.74 4.56 -22.91
N THR A 28 -19.59 4.85 -23.49
CA THR A 28 -18.31 4.25 -23.13
C THR A 28 -17.98 4.72 -21.72
N GLY A 29 -18.38 3.90 -20.73
CA GLY A 29 -17.92 4.04 -19.38
C GLY A 29 -16.40 3.90 -19.36
N GLY A 30 -15.71 5.03 -19.17
CA GLY A 30 -14.28 5.06 -18.93
C GLY A 30 -14.01 4.26 -17.65
N ARG A 31 -13.55 3.03 -17.79
CA ARG A 31 -12.96 2.27 -16.71
C ARG A 31 -11.80 3.11 -16.17
N ARG A 32 -11.99 3.71 -15.01
CA ARG A 32 -10.89 4.24 -14.22
C ARG A 32 -9.95 3.06 -13.98
N ARG A 33 -8.76 3.14 -14.55
CA ARG A 33 -7.70 2.14 -14.30
C ARG A 33 -7.43 2.18 -12.80
N GLY A 34 -7.79 1.09 -12.09
CA GLY A 34 -7.39 0.88 -10.72
C GLY A 34 -5.86 0.99 -10.64
N ALA A 35 -5.35 1.55 -9.55
CA ALA A 35 -3.93 1.69 -9.33
C ALA A 35 -3.28 0.31 -9.33
N SER A 36 -2.56 -0.03 -10.41
CA SER A 36 -1.84 -1.30 -10.52
C SER A 36 -0.64 -1.27 -9.57
N ILE A 37 -0.44 -2.36 -8.82
CA ILE A 37 0.75 -2.56 -8.01
C ILE A 37 1.88 -2.94 -8.99
N PRO A 38 3.03 -2.23 -9.00
CA PRO A 38 4.12 -2.54 -9.93
C PRO A 38 4.60 -3.98 -9.77
N GLY A 39 4.73 -4.73 -10.87
CA GLY A 39 5.32 -6.07 -10.87
C GLY A 39 4.41 -7.22 -10.43
N VAL A 40 3.08 -6.99 -10.25
CA VAL A 40 2.15 -8.04 -9.80
C VAL A 40 1.09 -8.32 -10.86
N THR A 41 1.08 -9.51 -11.42
CA THR A 41 -0.04 -10.09 -12.16
C THR A 41 -0.98 -10.80 -11.19
N THR A 42 -2.29 -10.58 -11.36
CA THR A 42 -3.36 -10.93 -10.40
C THR A 42 -3.77 -12.42 -10.48
N GLU A 43 -2.85 -13.37 -10.63
CA GLU A 43 -3.18 -14.78 -10.51
C GLU A 43 -2.57 -15.35 -9.24
N ALA A 44 -3.44 -15.77 -8.32
CA ALA A 44 -3.09 -16.34 -7.03
C ALA A 44 -2.58 -17.79 -7.20
N GLU A 45 -1.38 -17.94 -7.72
CA GLU A 45 -0.57 -19.12 -7.46
C GLU A 45 0.23 -18.88 -6.19
N GLY A 46 0.23 -19.85 -5.27
CA GLY A 46 1.04 -19.76 -4.05
C GLY A 46 2.52 -19.55 -4.38
N PRO A 47 3.35 -19.08 -3.43
CA PRO A 47 4.75 -18.76 -3.70
C PRO A 47 5.46 -19.96 -4.31
N ALA A 48 6.02 -19.77 -5.51
CA ALA A 48 6.83 -20.77 -6.16
C ALA A 48 8.07 -21.08 -5.32
N PRO A 49 8.60 -22.33 -5.32
CA PRO A 49 9.80 -22.66 -4.58
C PRO A 49 10.96 -21.71 -4.92
N GLY A 50 11.56 -21.11 -3.90
CA GLY A 50 12.68 -20.16 -4.04
C GLY A 50 12.30 -18.68 -3.96
N PHE A 51 11.00 -18.33 -4.04
CA PHE A 51 10.54 -16.96 -3.86
C PHE A 51 10.10 -16.66 -2.42
N LEU A 52 10.24 -15.40 -1.99
CA LEU A 52 10.08 -14.96 -0.60
C LEU A 52 8.76 -14.22 -0.35
N THR A 53 7.79 -14.30 -1.26
CA THR A 53 6.45 -13.71 -1.05
C THR A 53 5.86 -14.22 0.26
N GLY A 54 5.35 -13.30 1.10
CA GLY A 54 4.80 -13.63 2.41
C GLY A 54 5.85 -13.80 3.51
N GLN A 55 7.14 -13.56 3.23
CA GLN A 55 8.20 -13.63 4.24
C GLN A 55 8.68 -12.25 4.68
N LEU A 56 9.39 -12.20 5.79
CA LEU A 56 10.12 -11.04 6.24
C LEU A 56 11.56 -11.08 5.73
N LEU A 57 12.04 -9.93 5.26
CA LEU A 57 13.47 -9.63 5.15
C LEU A 57 13.90 -8.80 6.34
N ILE A 58 15.00 -9.18 6.94
CA ILE A 58 15.57 -8.53 8.11
C ILE A 58 16.96 -8.04 7.73
N ALA A 59 17.19 -6.74 7.82
CA ALA A 59 18.49 -6.15 7.52
C ALA A 59 19.57 -6.73 8.43
N MET A 60 20.70 -7.13 7.85
CA MET A 60 21.85 -7.62 8.62
C MET A 60 22.42 -6.50 9.51
N PRO A 61 22.97 -6.83 10.70
CA PRO A 61 23.59 -5.86 11.58
C PRO A 61 24.73 -5.07 10.94
N SER A 62 25.40 -5.63 9.92
CA SER A 62 26.43 -4.96 9.13
C SER A 62 25.89 -3.80 8.29
N MET A 63 24.58 -3.74 8.04
CA MET A 63 23.92 -2.62 7.36
C MET A 63 23.66 -1.48 8.35
N THR A 64 24.70 -0.70 8.64
CA THR A 64 24.66 0.34 9.68
C THR A 64 24.14 1.69 9.20
N SER A 65 23.96 1.88 7.90
CA SER A 65 23.55 3.15 7.28
C SER A 65 22.61 2.94 6.09
N GLY A 66 22.03 4.04 5.61
CA GLY A 66 21.09 4.02 4.49
C GLY A 66 19.63 3.75 4.91
N PRO A 67 18.73 3.74 3.93
CA PRO A 67 17.29 3.69 4.17
C PRO A 67 16.82 2.36 4.81
N PHE A 68 17.64 1.32 4.73
CA PHE A 68 17.29 -0.02 5.21
C PHE A 68 18.06 -0.43 6.48
N ALA A 69 18.84 0.47 7.09
CA ALA A 69 19.49 0.14 8.35
C ALA A 69 18.47 -0.32 9.41
N GLN A 70 18.70 -1.49 10.01
CA GLN A 70 17.80 -2.11 10.99
C GLN A 70 16.33 -2.24 10.52
N SER A 71 16.10 -2.34 9.20
CA SER A 71 14.75 -2.50 8.68
C SER A 71 14.24 -3.94 8.79
N VAL A 72 12.92 -4.05 8.89
CA VAL A 72 12.14 -5.27 8.71
C VAL A 72 11.17 -5.00 7.57
N ILE A 73 11.25 -5.81 6.51
CA ILE A 73 10.47 -5.65 5.29
C ILE A 73 9.59 -6.88 5.10
N TYR A 74 8.30 -6.68 4.89
CA TYR A 74 7.40 -7.75 4.47
C TYR A 74 7.36 -7.81 2.95
N ILE A 75 7.70 -8.95 2.37
CA ILE A 75 7.72 -9.17 0.92
C ILE A 75 6.30 -9.44 0.43
N CYS A 76 5.76 -8.49 -0.33
CA CYS A 76 4.42 -8.55 -0.89
C CYS A 76 4.36 -9.28 -2.23
N ALA A 77 5.43 -9.24 -3.00
CA ALA A 77 5.58 -9.97 -4.26
C ALA A 77 7.05 -10.28 -4.52
N HIS A 78 7.34 -11.48 -5.03
CA HIS A 78 8.64 -11.88 -5.49
C HIS A 78 8.50 -12.85 -6.66
N THR A 79 9.03 -12.47 -7.82
CA THR A 79 8.94 -13.16 -9.10
C THR A 79 10.29 -13.06 -9.83
N PRO A 80 10.52 -13.78 -10.94
CA PRO A 80 11.73 -13.60 -11.75
C PRO A 80 11.96 -12.17 -12.25
N GLU A 81 10.90 -11.35 -12.35
CA GLU A 81 10.94 -9.96 -12.79
C GLU A 81 11.38 -9.00 -11.68
N GLY A 82 11.46 -9.48 -10.41
CA GLY A 82 11.91 -8.71 -9.27
C GLY A 82 11.05 -8.91 -8.03
N ALA A 83 11.28 -8.06 -7.02
CA ALA A 83 10.56 -8.12 -5.75
C ALA A 83 10.05 -6.76 -5.30
N MET A 84 8.97 -6.79 -4.53
CA MET A 84 8.37 -5.64 -3.86
C MET A 84 8.09 -5.98 -2.41
N GLY A 85 8.45 -5.07 -1.49
CA GLY A 85 8.18 -5.23 -0.07
C GLY A 85 7.83 -3.91 0.62
N ILE A 86 7.28 -4.02 1.81
CA ILE A 86 6.89 -2.89 2.67
C ILE A 86 7.72 -2.92 3.94
N VAL A 87 8.43 -1.83 4.23
CA VAL A 87 9.11 -1.64 5.52
C VAL A 87 8.06 -1.45 6.61
N VAL A 88 8.10 -2.29 7.65
CA VAL A 88 7.04 -2.35 8.68
C VAL A 88 7.49 -1.82 10.04
N ASN A 89 8.70 -1.28 10.16
CA ASN A 89 9.24 -0.81 11.42
C ASN A 89 9.81 0.61 11.41
N GLN A 90 9.49 1.40 10.39
CA GLN A 90 9.88 2.81 10.29
C GLN A 90 8.63 3.72 10.38
N PRO A 91 8.09 3.99 11.59
CA PRO A 91 6.92 4.82 11.75
C PRO A 91 7.22 6.26 11.34
N LEU A 92 6.24 6.92 10.73
CA LEU A 92 6.26 8.35 10.44
C LEU A 92 5.58 9.11 11.58
N GLU A 93 6.21 10.17 12.05
CA GLU A 93 5.62 11.09 13.03
C GLU A 93 4.65 12.07 12.36
N ALA A 94 4.95 12.43 11.12
CA ALA A 94 4.13 13.31 10.27
C ALA A 94 4.19 12.86 8.80
N PRO A 95 3.08 13.00 8.04
CA PRO A 95 1.74 13.40 8.49
C PRO A 95 1.09 12.35 9.40
N SER A 96 0.12 12.74 10.23
CA SER A 96 -0.72 11.78 10.96
C SER A 96 -1.76 11.13 10.03
N PHE A 97 -2.38 10.05 10.48
CA PHE A 97 -3.48 9.42 9.73
C PHE A 97 -4.66 10.38 9.51
N ASP A 98 -4.98 11.18 10.52
CA ASP A 98 -6.05 12.19 10.44
C ASP A 98 -5.69 13.32 9.46
N ASP A 99 -4.40 13.71 9.36
CA ASP A 99 -3.95 14.70 8.37
C ASP A 99 -4.12 14.17 6.95
N LEU A 100 -3.77 12.89 6.75
CA LEU A 100 -3.93 12.26 5.45
C LEU A 100 -5.42 12.14 5.06
N LEU A 101 -6.29 11.72 5.98
CA LEU A 101 -7.73 11.65 5.70
C LEU A 101 -8.28 13.02 5.29
N ARG A 102 -7.84 14.10 5.96
CA ARG A 102 -8.24 15.49 5.61
C ARG A 102 -7.75 15.88 4.20
N GLN A 103 -6.51 15.54 3.84
CA GLN A 103 -5.97 15.81 2.50
C GLN A 103 -6.71 15.04 1.40
N LEU A 104 -7.29 13.89 1.73
CA LEU A 104 -8.05 13.03 0.82
C LEU A 104 -9.57 13.32 0.84
N ASP A 105 -10.02 14.35 1.58
CA ASP A 105 -11.43 14.66 1.79
C ASP A 105 -12.25 13.48 2.35
N ILE A 106 -11.62 12.63 3.17
CA ILE A 106 -12.27 11.51 3.84
C ILE A 106 -12.67 11.93 5.25
N VAL A 107 -13.97 11.95 5.53
CA VAL A 107 -14.51 12.28 6.86
C VAL A 107 -14.62 11.01 7.71
N PRO A 108 -13.88 10.91 8.83
CA PRO A 108 -13.98 9.75 9.71
C PRO A 108 -15.30 9.73 10.47
N VAL A 109 -15.89 8.54 10.63
CA VAL A 109 -17.11 8.33 11.42
C VAL A 109 -16.71 7.83 12.82
N PRO A 110 -17.11 8.50 13.91
CA PRO A 110 -16.83 8.02 15.27
C PRO A 110 -17.54 6.70 15.62
N PRO A 111 -16.88 5.78 16.34
CA PRO A 111 -15.50 5.85 16.84
C PRO A 111 -14.49 5.60 15.69
N ALA A 112 -13.73 6.65 15.35
CA ALA A 112 -12.78 6.57 14.25
C ALA A 112 -11.63 5.63 14.58
N ARG A 113 -11.35 4.67 13.70
CA ARG A 113 -10.14 3.85 13.78
C ARG A 113 -8.98 4.61 13.16
N ARG A 114 -7.82 4.43 13.75
CA ARG A 114 -6.56 4.95 13.24
C ARG A 114 -5.59 3.82 13.00
N ILE A 115 -4.82 3.92 11.93
CA ILE A 115 -3.71 3.03 11.65
C ILE A 115 -2.41 3.84 11.62
N GLN A 116 -1.29 3.16 11.88
CA GLN A 116 0.01 3.79 11.87
C GLN A 116 0.45 4.08 10.43
N LEU A 117 1.07 5.24 10.22
CA LEU A 117 1.81 5.55 9.02
C LEU A 117 3.27 5.12 9.19
N CYS A 118 3.81 4.50 8.15
CA CYS A 118 5.21 4.10 8.06
C CYS A 118 5.83 4.59 6.75
N SER A 119 7.14 4.83 6.76
CA SER A 119 7.93 4.88 5.54
C SER A 119 8.05 3.45 5.01
N GLY A 120 7.35 3.14 3.91
CA GLY A 120 7.32 1.79 3.34
C GLY A 120 8.56 1.43 2.52
N GLY A 121 9.38 2.42 2.19
CA GLY A 121 10.61 2.26 1.42
C GLY A 121 10.90 3.48 0.53
N PRO A 122 12.05 3.49 -0.17
CA PRO A 122 12.52 4.66 -0.91
C PRO A 122 11.84 4.88 -2.26
N VAL A 123 11.09 3.89 -2.78
CA VAL A 123 10.48 3.98 -4.11
C VAL A 123 9.08 4.57 -4.00
N ASP A 124 8.77 5.57 -4.84
CA ASP A 124 7.45 6.20 -4.99
C ASP A 124 6.82 6.65 -3.65
N ASN A 125 7.53 7.49 -2.90
CA ASN A 125 7.13 7.98 -1.57
C ASN A 125 5.80 8.76 -1.55
N ALA A 126 5.28 9.16 -2.70
CA ALA A 126 3.96 9.80 -2.82
C ALA A 126 2.81 8.81 -2.87
N ARG A 127 3.11 7.52 -3.07
CA ARG A 127 2.10 6.47 -3.18
C ARG A 127 1.88 5.78 -1.84
N GLY A 128 0.61 5.67 -1.44
CA GLY A 128 0.20 4.96 -0.24
C GLY A 128 -0.18 3.51 -0.52
N PHE A 129 0.22 2.62 0.37
CA PHE A 129 -0.15 1.21 0.41
C PHE A 129 -0.63 0.85 1.80
N VAL A 130 -1.76 0.18 1.91
CA VAL A 130 -2.21 -0.37 3.19
C VAL A 130 -1.89 -1.86 3.21
N LEU A 131 -0.94 -2.24 4.05
CA LEU A 131 -0.71 -3.63 4.41
C LEU A 131 -1.67 -3.99 5.54
N HIS A 132 -2.45 -5.05 5.40
CA HIS A 132 -3.52 -5.35 6.33
C HIS A 132 -3.83 -6.84 6.44
N THR A 133 -4.62 -7.22 7.44
CA THR A 133 -5.11 -8.60 7.59
C THR A 133 -6.10 -8.95 6.49
N ALA A 134 -6.06 -10.21 6.01
CA ALA A 134 -6.85 -10.71 4.87
C ALA A 134 -8.35 -10.87 5.16
N ASP A 135 -8.83 -10.44 6.33
CA ASP A 135 -10.25 -10.43 6.71
C ASP A 135 -11.06 -9.31 6.03
N TRP A 136 -10.41 -8.51 5.20
CA TRP A 136 -11.04 -7.49 4.36
C TRP A 136 -10.48 -7.55 2.94
N THR A 137 -11.35 -7.38 1.95
CA THR A 137 -11.01 -7.30 0.53
C THR A 137 -11.78 -6.16 -0.14
N GLY A 138 -11.16 -5.50 -1.08
CA GLY A 138 -11.76 -4.44 -1.91
C GLY A 138 -11.03 -4.35 -3.25
N ASP A 139 -11.49 -3.44 -4.10
CA ASP A 139 -10.88 -3.23 -5.40
C ASP A 139 -9.40 -2.85 -5.27
N GLY A 140 -8.55 -3.55 -6.03
CA GLY A 140 -7.10 -3.33 -6.01
C GLY A 140 -6.39 -3.96 -4.79
N SER A 141 -7.03 -4.87 -4.06
CA SER A 141 -6.39 -5.69 -3.04
C SER A 141 -5.62 -6.83 -3.70
N LEU A 142 -4.37 -6.98 -3.30
CA LEU A 142 -3.52 -8.13 -3.57
C LEU A 142 -3.46 -8.98 -2.30
N GLN A 143 -3.99 -10.18 -2.34
CA GLN A 143 -3.77 -11.15 -1.28
C GLN A 143 -2.35 -11.71 -1.41
N VAL A 144 -1.51 -11.47 -0.40
CA VAL A 144 -0.11 -11.90 -0.40
C VAL A 144 0.02 -13.33 0.09
N ASP A 145 -0.65 -13.63 1.21
CA ASP A 145 -0.74 -14.98 1.78
C ASP A 145 -2.11 -15.19 2.46
N SER A 146 -2.26 -16.25 3.25
CA SER A 146 -3.52 -16.55 3.95
C SER A 146 -3.90 -15.55 5.05
N GLU A 147 -2.95 -14.78 5.55
CA GLU A 147 -3.13 -13.86 6.69
C GLU A 147 -3.11 -12.39 6.29
N LEU A 148 -2.36 -12.03 5.24
CA LEU A 148 -2.06 -10.64 4.89
C LEU A 148 -2.37 -10.31 3.43
N ALA A 149 -2.82 -9.07 3.23
CA ALA A 149 -3.09 -8.49 1.93
C ALA A 149 -2.54 -7.06 1.84
N LEU A 150 -2.29 -6.60 0.62
CA LEU A 150 -1.83 -5.26 0.30
C LEU A 150 -2.87 -4.55 -0.58
N THR A 151 -3.28 -3.35 -0.21
CA THR A 151 -4.24 -2.56 -0.99
C THR A 151 -3.69 -1.17 -1.28
N ALA A 152 -3.78 -0.76 -2.55
CA ALA A 152 -3.32 0.57 -3.01
C ALA A 152 -4.48 1.52 -3.36
N SER A 153 -5.73 1.15 -3.08
CA SER A 153 -6.91 1.99 -3.35
C SER A 153 -7.30 2.81 -2.12
N LEU A 154 -8.03 3.92 -2.34
CA LEU A 154 -8.57 4.75 -1.25
C LEU A 154 -9.72 4.07 -0.51
N ASP A 155 -10.29 3.00 -1.05
CA ASP A 155 -11.48 2.36 -0.46
C ASP A 155 -11.19 1.69 0.87
N VAL A 156 -9.97 1.15 1.05
CA VAL A 156 -9.54 0.64 2.36
C VAL A 156 -9.45 1.75 3.40
N LEU A 157 -8.99 2.96 3.03
CA LEU A 157 -8.93 4.11 3.95
C LEU A 157 -10.32 4.59 4.32
N LYS A 158 -11.26 4.64 3.35
CA LYS A 158 -12.67 4.97 3.60
C LYS A 158 -13.33 3.94 4.51
N ALA A 159 -13.06 2.65 4.29
CA ALA A 159 -13.58 1.58 5.14
C ALA A 159 -13.07 1.71 6.59
N ILE A 160 -11.77 1.97 6.78
CA ILE A 160 -11.17 2.19 8.10
C ILE A 160 -11.75 3.44 8.78
N ALA A 161 -11.83 4.55 8.04
CA ALA A 161 -12.40 5.81 8.54
C ALA A 161 -13.88 5.68 8.89
N GLY A 162 -14.63 4.81 8.22
CA GLY A 162 -16.03 4.48 8.50
C GLY A 162 -16.22 3.50 9.66
N GLY A 163 -15.15 3.11 10.38
CA GLY A 163 -15.22 2.16 11.52
C GLY A 163 -15.20 0.69 11.12
N GLY A 164 -15.15 0.38 9.80
CA GLY A 164 -15.00 -0.95 9.23
C GLY A 164 -13.56 -1.25 8.80
N GLY A 165 -13.42 -1.96 7.68
CA GLY A 165 -12.12 -2.33 7.11
C GLY A 165 -11.45 -3.51 7.81
N PRO A 166 -10.17 -3.79 7.49
CA PRO A 166 -9.42 -4.91 8.04
C PRO A 166 -9.19 -4.75 9.54
N ARG A 167 -9.04 -5.86 10.26
CA ARG A 167 -8.84 -5.88 11.73
C ARG A 167 -7.54 -5.20 12.14
N HIS A 168 -6.47 -5.47 11.42
CA HIS A 168 -5.17 -4.81 11.60
C HIS A 168 -4.68 -4.25 10.27
N GLY A 169 -3.95 -3.14 10.32
CA GLY A 169 -3.36 -2.54 9.15
C GLY A 169 -2.32 -1.47 9.52
N LEU A 170 -1.42 -1.22 8.60
CA LEU A 170 -0.53 -0.07 8.59
C LEU A 170 -0.57 0.59 7.20
N LEU A 171 -0.43 1.89 7.15
CA LEU A 171 -0.33 2.64 5.91
C LEU A 171 1.13 2.96 5.65
N ALA A 172 1.66 2.43 4.56
CA ALA A 172 3.01 2.68 4.12
C ALA A 172 3.04 3.75 3.02
N LEU A 173 3.91 4.72 3.12
CA LEU A 173 4.23 5.65 2.04
C LEU A 173 5.49 5.15 1.33
N GLY A 174 5.38 4.88 0.03
CA GLY A 174 6.41 4.23 -0.76
C GLY A 174 6.56 2.74 -0.47
N TYR A 175 7.56 2.13 -1.12
CA TYR A 175 7.86 0.71 -1.01
C TYR A 175 9.36 0.44 -1.22
N ALA A 176 9.81 -0.77 -0.86
CA ALA A 176 11.12 -1.31 -1.23
C ALA A 176 10.96 -2.15 -2.50
N GLY A 177 11.82 -1.90 -3.49
CA GLY A 177 11.76 -2.58 -4.78
C GLY A 177 13.13 -3.12 -5.17
N TRP A 178 13.15 -4.30 -5.76
CA TRP A 178 14.32 -4.97 -6.32
C TRP A 178 14.05 -5.35 -7.78
N GLY A 179 15.03 -5.10 -8.64
CA GLY A 179 15.00 -5.59 -10.02
C GLY A 179 15.21 -7.11 -10.12
N PRO A 180 15.14 -7.66 -11.35
CA PRO A 180 15.36 -9.10 -11.58
C PRO A 180 16.70 -9.58 -11.02
N GLY A 181 16.70 -10.59 -10.15
CA GLY A 181 17.90 -11.18 -9.54
C GLY A 181 18.57 -10.35 -8.45
N GLN A 182 18.19 -9.09 -8.26
CA GLN A 182 18.84 -8.19 -7.31
C GLN A 182 18.68 -8.66 -5.87
N LEU A 183 17.48 -9.11 -5.49
CA LEU A 183 17.23 -9.56 -4.11
C LEU A 183 18.04 -10.81 -3.78
N GLU A 184 18.13 -11.74 -4.71
CA GLU A 184 18.94 -12.96 -4.57
C GLU A 184 20.42 -12.63 -4.41
N GLU A 185 20.94 -11.70 -5.21
CA GLU A 185 22.33 -11.23 -5.08
C GLU A 185 22.60 -10.59 -3.72
N GLU A 186 21.71 -9.72 -3.25
CA GLU A 186 21.84 -9.07 -1.95
C GLU A 186 21.76 -10.07 -0.79
N ILE A 187 20.96 -11.13 -0.90
CA ILE A 187 20.89 -12.21 0.09
C ILE A 187 22.21 -13.01 0.07
N GLN A 188 22.75 -13.34 -1.11
CA GLN A 188 24.03 -14.05 -1.23
C GLN A 188 25.20 -13.23 -0.65
N GLN A 189 25.10 -11.89 -0.73
CA GLN A 189 26.08 -10.96 -0.13
C GLN A 189 25.84 -10.74 1.38
N ASN A 190 24.94 -11.52 2.00
CA ASN A 190 24.57 -11.40 3.41
C ASN A 190 24.05 -10.00 3.80
N SER A 191 23.33 -9.33 2.90
CA SER A 191 22.64 -8.07 3.24
C SER A 191 21.34 -8.30 4.01
N TRP A 192 20.69 -9.44 3.77
CA TRP A 192 19.38 -9.78 4.31
C TRP A 192 19.32 -11.18 4.89
N LEU A 193 18.55 -11.32 5.97
CA LEU A 193 18.05 -12.59 6.48
C LEU A 193 16.58 -12.72 6.14
N SER A 194 16.13 -13.93 5.80
CA SER A 194 14.70 -14.21 5.60
C SER A 194 14.13 -14.96 6.80
N ALA A 195 12.88 -14.65 7.16
CA ALA A 195 12.14 -15.33 8.21
C ALA A 195 10.67 -15.48 7.82
N PRO A 196 9.96 -16.51 8.32
CA PRO A 196 8.51 -16.58 8.19
C PRO A 196 7.86 -15.31 8.79
N ALA A 197 6.87 -14.76 8.07
CA ALA A 197 6.13 -13.63 8.60
C ALA A 197 5.20 -14.07 9.74
N ASN A 198 4.92 -13.12 10.62
CA ASN A 198 3.97 -13.25 11.71
C ASN A 198 3.16 -11.95 11.81
N ALA A 199 1.86 -12.01 11.63
CA ALA A 199 0.99 -10.84 11.68
C ALA A 199 1.13 -10.05 12.98
N GLY A 200 1.34 -10.75 14.12
CA GLY A 200 1.61 -10.11 15.40
C GLY A 200 2.88 -9.26 15.40
N LEU A 201 3.95 -9.71 14.72
CA LEU A 201 5.17 -8.90 14.58
C LEU A 201 4.98 -7.77 13.56
N VAL A 202 4.30 -8.03 12.45
CA VAL A 202 4.08 -7.04 11.38
C VAL A 202 3.31 -5.83 11.91
N PHE A 203 2.20 -6.05 12.64
CA PHE A 203 1.31 -4.98 13.11
C PHE A 203 1.59 -4.48 14.53
N ASP A 204 2.57 -5.03 15.21
CA ASP A 204 2.97 -4.61 16.54
C ASP A 204 3.45 -3.13 16.56
N SER A 205 3.09 -2.41 17.61
CA SER A 205 3.45 -0.99 17.77
C SER A 205 4.86 -0.76 18.34
N GLY A 206 5.58 -1.81 18.70
CA GLY A 206 6.94 -1.74 19.21
C GLY A 206 7.99 -1.53 18.11
N TYR A 207 7.85 -0.49 17.30
CA TYR A 207 8.64 -0.25 16.10
C TYR A 207 10.15 -0.26 16.36
N GLY A 208 10.62 0.40 17.41
CA GLY A 208 12.05 0.47 17.76
C GLY A 208 12.66 -0.87 18.20
N THR A 209 11.87 -1.86 18.56
CA THR A 209 12.33 -3.19 18.98
C THR A 209 12.04 -4.27 17.92
N LYS A 210 11.25 -3.97 16.92
CA LYS A 210 10.76 -4.94 15.92
C LYS A 210 11.93 -5.66 15.22
N TRP A 211 12.96 -4.94 14.81
CA TRP A 211 14.13 -5.51 14.18
C TRP A 211 14.85 -6.54 15.08
N ARG A 212 15.10 -6.20 16.36
CA ARG A 212 15.72 -7.14 17.31
C ARG A 212 14.84 -8.36 17.57
N ARG A 213 13.53 -8.17 17.64
CA ARG A 213 12.57 -9.26 17.83
C ARG A 213 12.50 -10.18 16.60
N ALA A 214 12.62 -9.61 15.41
CA ALA A 214 12.72 -10.38 14.17
C ALA A 214 14.01 -11.24 14.14
N LEU A 215 15.16 -10.69 14.51
CA LEU A 215 16.41 -11.45 14.67
C LEU A 215 16.29 -12.53 15.74
N ALA A 216 15.69 -12.20 16.89
CA ALA A 216 15.49 -13.17 17.97
C ALA A 216 14.60 -14.35 17.56
N SER A 217 13.65 -14.17 16.65
CA SER A 217 12.85 -15.29 16.10
C SER A 217 13.69 -16.30 15.33
N LEU A 218 14.82 -15.84 14.77
CA LEU A 218 15.82 -16.69 14.11
C LEU A 218 16.90 -17.22 15.07
N ARG A 219 16.79 -16.92 16.38
CA ARG A 219 17.78 -17.21 17.42
C ARG A 219 19.15 -16.54 17.14
N ILE A 220 19.12 -15.37 16.54
CA ILE A 220 20.29 -14.59 16.19
C ILE A 220 20.42 -13.43 17.18
N ASP A 221 21.58 -13.33 17.84
CA ASP A 221 21.96 -12.17 18.63
C ASP A 221 22.69 -11.17 17.71
N PRO A 222 22.19 -9.95 17.51
CA PRO A 222 22.84 -8.95 16.69
C PRO A 222 24.26 -8.58 17.14
N LEU A 223 24.57 -8.74 18.42
CA LEU A 223 25.92 -8.48 18.96
C LEU A 223 26.96 -9.50 18.48
N LEU A 224 26.52 -10.73 18.16
CA LEU A 224 27.42 -11.76 17.63
C LEU A 224 27.67 -11.64 16.12
N LEU A 225 26.87 -10.86 15.42
CA LEU A 225 26.99 -10.63 13.98
C LEU A 225 27.63 -9.27 13.64
N SER A 226 27.68 -8.33 14.60
CA SER A 226 28.46 -7.12 14.43
C SER A 226 29.95 -7.52 14.48
N GLY A 227 30.70 -7.25 13.39
CA GLY A 227 32.12 -7.63 13.28
C GLY A 227 33.09 -6.91 14.23
N ASP A 228 32.64 -6.37 15.36
CA ASP A 228 33.39 -5.96 16.52
C ASP A 228 33.70 -7.21 17.40
N ALA A 229 34.35 -8.21 16.78
CA ALA A 229 35.16 -9.12 17.56
C ALA A 229 36.34 -8.29 18.09
N GLY A 230 36.23 -7.94 19.38
CA GLY A 230 37.28 -7.19 20.08
C GLY A 230 38.65 -7.81 19.90
N PRO A 231 39.71 -7.01 20.07
CA PRO A 231 41.08 -7.53 19.95
C PRO A 231 41.31 -8.63 20.95
N ALA A 232 41.85 -9.76 20.44
CA ALA A 232 42.35 -10.86 21.25
C ALA A 232 43.58 -10.44 22.03
#